data_2a11a83f1bec693b7724ce046a6078b1
#
_entry.id   2a11a83f1bec693b7724ce046a6078b1
#
_cell.length_a   1.000
_cell.length_b   1.000
_cell.length_c   1.000
_cell.angle_alpha   90.00
_cell.angle_beta   90.00
_cell.angle_gamma   90.00
#
_symmetry.space_group_name_H-M   'P 1'
#
loop_
_entity.id
_entity.type
_entity.pdbx_description
1 polymer ?
#
loop_
_entity_poly.entity_id
_entity_poly.type
_entity_poly.pdbx_seq_one_letter_code
_entity_poly.pdbx_strand_id
1 'polypeptide(L)'
;MGYDLIEVTDPADWEAYHAIRRQELFEARGRYGIYDANHPHDRAGDAHAYLLKLDGKPLGTTRLDVRTDGTAIFRLVAITAAEQGRGHGRMLGQMVEERARAFGVRTLLVNAADTAVGFYRRTGWHDHVWDQAELDSFAKGCTQMRKSL
;
A
#
# COMPACT_ATOMS: atom_id res chain seq x y z
N MET A 1 -19.41 -13.38 -2.00
CA MET A 1 -19.67 -11.95 -2.25
C MET A 1 -18.91 -11.12 -1.28
N GLY A 2 -18.36 -10.06 -1.70
CA GLY A 2 -17.63 -9.15 -0.87
C GLY A 2 -16.18 -9.07 -1.23
N TYR A 3 -15.38 -8.69 -0.24
CA TYR A 3 -13.98 -8.41 -0.46
C TYR A 3 -13.11 -9.66 -0.48
N ASP A 4 -12.13 -9.66 -1.40
CA ASP A 4 -11.02 -10.60 -1.42
C ASP A 4 -9.72 -9.82 -1.47
N LEU A 5 -8.79 -10.16 -0.59
CA LEU A 5 -7.42 -9.67 -0.65
C LEU A 5 -6.54 -10.79 -1.21
N ILE A 6 -6.00 -10.57 -2.40
CA ILE A 6 -5.23 -11.58 -3.13
C ILE A 6 -3.76 -11.19 -3.08
N GLU A 7 -2.90 -12.11 -2.65
CA GLU A 7 -1.47 -11.95 -2.88
C GLU A 7 -1.20 -12.23 -4.36
N VAL A 8 -0.62 -11.26 -5.05
CA VAL A 8 -0.51 -11.29 -6.50
C VAL A 8 0.58 -12.27 -6.92
N THR A 9 0.18 -13.27 -7.73
CA THR A 9 1.11 -14.27 -8.25
C THR A 9 0.90 -14.55 -9.73
N ASP A 10 -0.33 -14.46 -10.23
CA ASP A 10 -0.59 -14.79 -11.63
C ASP A 10 -0.51 -13.53 -12.54
N PRO A 11 -0.31 -13.74 -13.87
CA PRO A 11 -0.14 -12.62 -14.80
C PRO A 11 -1.33 -11.67 -14.87
N ALA A 12 -2.55 -12.15 -14.79
CA ALA A 12 -3.74 -11.30 -14.87
C ALA A 12 -3.85 -10.36 -13.65
N ASP A 13 -3.54 -10.88 -12.47
CA ASP A 13 -3.54 -10.07 -11.25
C ASP A 13 -2.39 -9.07 -11.24
N TRP A 14 -1.20 -9.44 -11.74
CA TRP A 14 -0.11 -8.50 -11.92
C TRP A 14 -0.49 -7.37 -12.87
N GLU A 15 -1.17 -7.66 -13.96
CA GLU A 15 -1.62 -6.64 -14.91
C GLU A 15 -2.58 -5.64 -14.23
N ALA A 16 -3.58 -6.14 -13.50
CA ALA A 16 -4.53 -5.30 -12.77
C ALA A 16 -3.84 -4.46 -11.69
N TYR A 17 -2.92 -5.07 -10.94
CA TYR A 17 -2.14 -4.42 -9.90
C TYR A 17 -1.33 -3.24 -10.47
N HIS A 18 -0.61 -3.46 -11.55
CA HIS A 18 0.20 -2.41 -12.17
C HIS A 18 -0.66 -1.33 -12.82
N ALA A 19 -1.80 -1.69 -13.41
CA ALA A 19 -2.70 -0.72 -14.03
C ALA A 19 -3.23 0.28 -12.99
N ILE A 20 -3.65 -0.19 -11.83
CA ILE A 20 -4.15 0.67 -10.74
C ILE A 20 -3.02 1.58 -10.23
N ARG A 21 -1.85 1.04 -9.96
CA ARG A 21 -0.71 1.81 -9.46
C ARG A 21 -0.27 2.88 -10.46
N ARG A 22 -0.15 2.52 -11.74
CA ARG A 22 0.23 3.46 -12.79
C ARG A 22 -0.75 4.60 -12.88
N GLN A 23 -2.04 4.29 -12.92
CA GLN A 23 -3.07 5.30 -13.07
C GLN A 23 -3.16 6.20 -11.85
N GLU A 24 -3.27 5.63 -10.65
CA GLU A 24 -3.61 6.40 -9.45
C GLU A 24 -2.40 7.07 -8.80
N LEU A 25 -1.23 6.47 -8.87
CA LEU A 25 -0.05 7.00 -8.19
C LEU A 25 0.89 7.77 -9.12
N PHE A 26 0.73 7.63 -10.43
CA PHE A 26 1.60 8.27 -11.41
C PHE A 26 0.80 9.16 -12.37
N GLU A 27 -0.04 8.58 -13.22
CA GLU A 27 -0.72 9.36 -14.27
C GLU A 27 -1.70 10.39 -13.71
N ALA A 28 -2.46 10.04 -12.68
CA ALA A 28 -3.37 10.99 -12.01
C ALA A 28 -2.64 12.17 -11.36
N ARG A 29 -1.33 12.05 -11.16
CA ARG A 29 -0.46 13.08 -10.61
C ARG A 29 0.41 13.75 -11.67
N GLY A 30 0.10 13.55 -12.95
CA GLY A 30 0.84 14.12 -14.08
C GLY A 30 2.17 13.46 -14.39
N ARG A 31 2.43 12.28 -13.85
CA ARG A 31 3.69 11.56 -14.01
C ARG A 31 3.54 10.43 -15.02
N TYR A 32 3.59 10.80 -16.29
CA TYR A 32 3.40 9.87 -17.39
C TYR A 32 4.71 9.24 -17.85
N GLY A 33 4.64 7.97 -18.26
CA GLY A 33 5.75 7.26 -18.91
C GLY A 33 6.90 6.85 -18.00
N ILE A 34 6.78 7.03 -16.68
CA ILE A 34 7.87 6.71 -15.73
C ILE A 34 7.56 5.53 -14.81
N TYR A 35 6.35 4.98 -14.86
CA TYR A 35 6.00 3.82 -14.05
C TYR A 35 6.75 2.58 -14.55
N ASP A 36 7.39 1.87 -13.64
CA ASP A 36 8.14 0.65 -13.93
C ASP A 36 7.41 -0.59 -13.37
N ALA A 37 6.73 -1.32 -14.25
CA ALA A 37 6.04 -2.56 -13.90
C ALA A 37 7.02 -3.72 -13.61
N ASN A 38 8.30 -3.55 -13.93
CA ASN A 38 9.33 -4.55 -13.72
C ASN A 38 10.28 -4.19 -12.56
N HIS A 39 9.86 -3.26 -11.70
CA HIS A 39 10.71 -2.84 -10.57
C HIS A 39 11.01 -4.05 -9.67
N PRO A 40 12.30 -4.31 -9.38
CA PRO A 40 12.69 -5.54 -8.67
C PRO A 40 12.11 -5.62 -7.24
N HIS A 41 11.82 -4.51 -6.59
CA HIS A 41 11.24 -4.52 -5.24
C HIS A 41 9.87 -5.18 -5.17
N ASP A 42 9.09 -5.15 -6.25
CA ASP A 42 7.76 -5.75 -6.27
C ASP A 42 7.79 -7.27 -6.13
N ARG A 43 8.90 -7.90 -6.49
CA ARG A 43 9.09 -9.35 -6.46
C ARG A 43 10.19 -9.80 -5.52
N ALA A 44 10.70 -8.89 -4.68
CA ALA A 44 11.69 -9.25 -3.65
C ALA A 44 11.05 -10.21 -2.65
N GLY A 45 11.88 -11.07 -2.02
CA GLY A 45 11.38 -12.13 -1.15
C GLY A 45 10.64 -11.66 0.10
N ASP A 46 10.89 -10.43 0.55
CA ASP A 46 10.25 -9.81 1.71
C ASP A 46 9.04 -8.93 1.32
N ALA A 47 8.80 -8.75 0.03
CA ALA A 47 7.70 -7.93 -0.49
C ALA A 47 6.48 -8.80 -0.84
N HIS A 48 5.32 -8.36 -0.37
CA HIS A 48 4.04 -9.02 -0.64
C HIS A 48 3.13 -8.03 -1.35
N ALA A 49 2.87 -8.27 -2.64
CA ALA A 49 1.97 -7.46 -3.43
C ALA A 49 0.53 -7.94 -3.24
N TYR A 50 -0.37 -7.02 -2.89
CA TYR A 50 -1.78 -7.34 -2.65
C TYR A 50 -2.70 -6.58 -3.60
N LEU A 51 -3.70 -7.29 -4.10
CA LEU A 51 -4.79 -6.74 -4.92
C LEU A 51 -6.10 -6.93 -4.17
N LEU A 52 -6.81 -5.84 -3.91
CA LEU A 52 -8.14 -5.88 -3.31
C LEU A 52 -9.18 -5.97 -4.41
N LYS A 53 -10.04 -6.98 -4.32
CA LYS A 53 -11.19 -7.13 -5.21
C LYS A 53 -12.49 -7.05 -4.42
N LEU A 54 -13.51 -6.50 -5.03
CA LEU A 54 -14.88 -6.56 -4.53
C LEU A 54 -15.75 -7.23 -5.58
N ASP A 55 -16.34 -8.35 -5.21
CA ASP A 55 -17.16 -9.19 -6.13
C ASP A 55 -16.41 -9.50 -7.44
N GLY A 56 -15.11 -9.80 -7.32
CA GLY A 56 -14.24 -10.13 -8.44
C GLY A 56 -13.63 -8.95 -9.19
N LYS A 57 -14.03 -7.72 -8.86
CA LYS A 57 -13.54 -6.51 -9.53
C LYS A 57 -12.35 -5.91 -8.77
N PRO A 58 -11.17 -5.74 -9.41
CA PRO A 58 -10.04 -5.07 -8.78
C PRO A 58 -10.34 -3.61 -8.47
N LEU A 59 -10.05 -3.18 -7.24
CA LEU A 59 -10.25 -1.78 -6.81
C LEU A 59 -9.09 -1.16 -6.08
N GLY A 60 -8.18 -1.93 -5.55
CA GLY A 60 -7.11 -1.36 -4.75
C GLY A 60 -5.86 -2.21 -4.71
N THR A 61 -4.74 -1.57 -4.41
CA THR A 61 -3.44 -2.23 -4.35
C THR A 61 -2.65 -1.72 -3.17
N THR A 62 -1.76 -2.57 -2.66
CA THR A 62 -0.67 -2.17 -1.78
C THR A 62 0.44 -3.20 -1.84
N ARG A 63 1.62 -2.82 -1.37
CA ARG A 63 2.71 -3.75 -1.12
C ARG A 63 3.11 -3.69 0.35
N LEU A 64 3.25 -4.84 0.97
CA LEU A 64 3.71 -4.97 2.34
C LEU A 64 5.15 -5.49 2.31
N ASP A 65 6.09 -4.69 2.74
CA ASP A 65 7.50 -5.09 2.86
C ASP A 65 7.74 -5.53 4.30
N VAL A 66 7.86 -6.84 4.51
CA VAL A 66 8.03 -7.43 5.85
C VAL A 66 9.51 -7.42 6.21
N ARG A 67 9.83 -6.87 7.39
CA ARG A 67 11.20 -6.79 7.90
C ARG A 67 11.44 -7.83 8.98
N THR A 68 12.70 -8.08 9.29
CA THR A 68 13.09 -9.11 10.26
C THR A 68 12.95 -8.68 11.72
N ASP A 69 12.69 -7.40 11.98
CA ASP A 69 12.63 -6.81 13.31
C ASP A 69 11.20 -6.73 13.90
N GLY A 70 10.24 -7.39 13.29
CA GLY A 70 8.84 -7.34 13.72
C GLY A 70 8.07 -6.16 13.14
N THR A 71 8.66 -5.39 12.24
CA THR A 71 7.98 -4.30 11.54
C THR A 71 7.70 -4.67 10.09
N ALA A 72 6.77 -3.97 9.47
CA ALA A 72 6.53 -4.03 8.03
C ALA A 72 6.15 -2.65 7.51
N ILE A 73 6.49 -2.37 6.27
CA ILE A 73 6.22 -1.10 5.64
C ILE A 73 5.04 -1.26 4.68
N PHE A 74 4.04 -0.41 4.86
CA PHE A 74 2.88 -0.33 4.00
C PHE A 74 3.22 0.62 2.85
N ARG A 75 3.33 0.09 1.63
CA ARG A 75 3.82 0.86 0.49
C ARG A 75 2.79 0.99 -0.62
N LEU A 76 2.80 2.13 -1.29
CA LEU A 76 2.13 2.33 -2.57
C LEU A 76 0.64 1.94 -2.52
N VAL A 77 -0.06 2.47 -1.53
CA VAL A 77 -1.49 2.24 -1.35
C VAL A 77 -2.26 3.04 -2.40
N ALA A 78 -3.12 2.37 -3.15
CA ALA A 78 -3.95 3.02 -4.16
C ALA A 78 -5.35 2.41 -4.21
N ILE A 79 -6.36 3.26 -4.34
CA ILE A 79 -7.75 2.86 -4.63
C ILE A 79 -8.13 3.54 -5.94
N THR A 80 -8.82 2.82 -6.84
CA THR A 80 -9.26 3.40 -8.11
C THR A 80 -10.13 4.64 -7.87
N ALA A 81 -9.94 5.68 -8.68
CA ALA A 81 -10.59 6.97 -8.48
C ALA A 81 -12.11 6.86 -8.40
N ALA A 82 -12.72 6.03 -9.26
CA ALA A 82 -14.16 5.81 -9.30
C ALA A 82 -14.71 5.18 -8.02
N GLU A 83 -13.85 4.53 -7.23
CA GLU A 83 -14.23 3.80 -6.01
C GLU A 83 -13.78 4.50 -4.73
N GLN A 84 -13.10 5.63 -4.82
CA GLN A 84 -12.66 6.37 -3.64
C GLN A 84 -13.84 6.96 -2.86
N GLY A 85 -13.65 7.15 -1.55
CA GLY A 85 -14.67 7.71 -0.68
C GLY A 85 -15.77 6.72 -0.26
N ARG A 86 -15.59 5.42 -0.50
CA ARG A 86 -16.57 4.38 -0.19
C ARG A 86 -16.13 3.41 0.91
N GLY A 87 -15.03 3.70 1.59
CA GLY A 87 -14.50 2.85 2.67
C GLY A 87 -13.61 1.71 2.21
N HIS A 88 -13.25 1.61 0.94
CA HIS A 88 -12.40 0.53 0.44
C HIS A 88 -10.96 0.63 0.94
N GLY A 89 -10.44 1.84 1.11
CA GLY A 89 -9.10 2.04 1.68
C GLY A 89 -9.02 1.55 3.12
N ARG A 90 -10.06 1.78 3.91
CA ARG A 90 -10.15 1.27 5.29
C ARG A 90 -10.17 -0.25 5.31
N MET A 91 -10.96 -0.86 4.43
CA MET A 91 -11.04 -2.31 4.32
C MET A 91 -9.70 -2.91 3.88
N LEU A 92 -9.06 -2.32 2.88
CA LEU A 92 -7.73 -2.74 2.43
C LEU A 92 -6.74 -2.74 3.61
N GLY A 93 -6.71 -1.64 4.36
CA GLY A 93 -5.85 -1.53 5.54
C GLY A 93 -6.11 -2.61 6.57
N GLN A 94 -7.38 -2.85 6.92
CA GLN A 94 -7.73 -3.89 7.89
C GLN A 94 -7.31 -5.28 7.44
N MET A 95 -7.54 -5.61 6.18
CA MET A 95 -7.19 -6.93 5.65
C MET A 95 -5.68 -7.14 5.58
N VAL A 96 -4.92 -6.10 5.22
CA VAL A 96 -3.45 -6.17 5.20
C VAL A 96 -2.89 -6.27 6.62
N GLU A 97 -3.50 -5.58 7.60
CA GLU A 97 -3.10 -5.73 9.00
C GLU A 97 -3.23 -7.18 9.48
N GLU A 98 -4.29 -7.88 9.09
CA GLU A 98 -4.46 -9.30 9.43
C GLU A 98 -3.36 -10.16 8.80
N ARG A 99 -3.00 -9.88 7.53
CA ARG A 99 -1.88 -10.58 6.87
C ARG A 99 -0.56 -10.30 7.57
N ALA A 100 -0.33 -9.05 7.97
CA ALA A 100 0.86 -8.66 8.71
C ALA A 100 0.96 -9.39 10.05
N ARG A 101 -0.14 -9.50 10.79
CA ARG A 101 -0.16 -10.28 12.04
C ARG A 101 0.21 -11.75 11.80
N ALA A 102 -0.26 -12.34 10.71
CA ALA A 102 0.06 -13.72 10.37
C ALA A 102 1.55 -13.91 10.07
N PHE A 103 2.26 -12.87 9.63
CA PHE A 103 3.71 -12.89 9.46
C PHE A 103 4.48 -12.61 10.75
N GLY A 104 3.79 -12.38 11.87
CA GLY A 104 4.43 -12.03 13.13
C GLY A 104 4.78 -10.54 13.26
N VAL A 105 4.26 -9.70 12.38
CA VAL A 105 4.47 -8.26 12.43
C VAL A 105 3.70 -7.66 13.63
N ARG A 106 4.37 -6.78 14.38
CA ARG A 106 3.79 -6.10 15.53
C ARG A 106 3.61 -4.61 15.32
N THR A 107 4.33 -4.04 14.39
CA THR A 107 4.26 -2.60 14.09
C THR A 107 4.29 -2.38 12.58
N LEU A 108 3.32 -1.61 12.09
CA LEU A 108 3.28 -1.15 10.72
C LEU A 108 3.86 0.25 10.60
N LEU A 109 4.54 0.51 9.50
CA LEU A 109 5.16 1.78 9.16
C LEU A 109 4.62 2.24 7.81
N VAL A 110 4.53 3.56 7.60
CA VAL A 110 4.06 4.13 6.34
C VAL A 110 4.72 5.48 6.07
N ASN A 111 4.93 5.79 4.80
CA ASN A 111 5.18 7.15 4.34
C ASN A 111 3.84 7.71 3.86
N ALA A 112 3.17 8.47 4.69
CA ALA A 112 1.85 9.01 4.36
C ALA A 112 1.98 10.26 3.50
N ALA A 113 1.36 10.22 2.30
CA ALA A 113 1.25 11.42 1.48
C ALA A 113 0.43 12.48 2.22
N ASP A 114 0.70 13.75 1.93
CA ASP A 114 0.05 14.91 2.56
C ASP A 114 -1.47 14.76 2.62
N THR A 115 -2.06 14.33 1.51
CA THR A 115 -3.51 14.16 1.38
C THR A 115 -4.06 12.95 2.14
N ALA A 116 -3.21 12.04 2.59
CA ALA A 116 -3.60 10.80 3.27
C ALA A 116 -3.38 10.81 4.79
N VAL A 117 -2.65 11.80 5.31
CA VAL A 117 -2.31 11.86 6.74
C VAL A 117 -3.55 11.82 7.64
N GLY A 118 -4.59 12.57 7.28
CA GLY A 118 -5.85 12.56 8.04
C GLY A 118 -6.51 11.20 8.08
N PHE A 119 -6.52 10.49 6.96
CA PHE A 119 -7.04 9.13 6.87
C PHE A 119 -6.27 8.18 7.80
N TYR A 120 -4.94 8.24 7.77
CA TYR A 120 -4.13 7.37 8.63
C TYR A 120 -4.36 7.69 10.11
N ARG A 121 -4.41 8.96 10.48
CA ARG A 121 -4.72 9.34 11.87
C ARG A 121 -6.07 8.80 12.34
N ARG A 122 -7.10 8.89 11.49
CA ARG A 122 -8.44 8.37 11.80
C ARG A 122 -8.50 6.86 11.92
N THR A 123 -7.52 6.15 11.37
CA THR A 123 -7.50 4.68 11.38
C THR A 123 -6.44 4.11 12.34
N GLY A 124 -5.96 4.92 13.27
CA GLY A 124 -5.15 4.46 14.40
C GLY A 124 -3.64 4.61 14.23
N TRP A 125 -3.21 5.37 13.24
CA TRP A 125 -1.80 5.64 13.01
C TRP A 125 -1.35 6.91 13.75
N HIS A 126 -0.07 6.92 14.17
CA HIS A 126 0.55 8.04 14.87
C HIS A 126 1.80 8.51 14.13
N ASP A 127 2.07 9.82 14.19
CA ASP A 127 3.28 10.38 13.60
C ASP A 127 4.51 9.78 14.28
N HIS A 128 5.45 9.29 13.49
CA HIS A 128 6.69 8.70 14.00
C HIS A 128 7.72 8.61 12.86
N VAL A 129 8.82 9.32 12.99
CA VAL A 129 9.92 9.23 12.03
C VAL A 129 10.64 7.90 12.25
N TRP A 130 10.65 7.06 11.23
CA TRP A 130 11.26 5.73 11.32
C TRP A 130 12.40 5.52 10.34
N ASP A 131 12.54 6.37 9.32
CA ASP A 131 13.66 6.34 8.38
C ASP A 131 13.86 7.71 7.74
N GLN A 132 14.79 8.50 8.30
CA GLN A 132 15.07 9.86 7.81
C GLN A 132 15.61 9.84 6.38
N ALA A 133 16.36 8.81 6.00
CA ALA A 133 16.91 8.70 4.66
C ALA A 133 15.82 8.60 3.59
N GLU A 134 14.72 7.89 3.89
CA GLU A 134 13.56 7.86 3.00
C GLU A 134 12.90 9.24 2.89
N LEU A 135 12.74 9.95 4.00
CA LEU A 135 12.18 11.31 3.99
C LEU A 135 13.06 12.28 3.21
N ASP A 136 14.36 12.10 3.21
CA ASP A 136 15.30 12.96 2.50
C ASP A 136 15.40 12.64 1.00
N SER A 137 14.78 11.56 0.56
CA SER A 137 14.87 11.07 -0.82
C SER A 137 13.49 10.89 -1.47
N PHE A 138 13.10 9.66 -1.74
CA PHE A 138 11.86 9.38 -2.49
C PHE A 138 10.57 9.68 -1.71
N ALA A 139 10.62 9.81 -0.38
CA ALA A 139 9.46 10.12 0.45
C ALA A 139 9.40 11.59 0.90
N LYS A 140 10.05 12.50 0.15
CA LYS A 140 9.98 13.93 0.45
C LYS A 140 8.54 14.42 0.46
N GLY A 141 8.19 15.21 1.48
CA GLY A 141 6.83 15.74 1.64
C GLY A 141 5.87 14.78 2.32
N CYS A 142 6.27 13.54 2.57
CA CYS A 142 5.47 12.59 3.34
C CYS A 142 5.62 12.82 4.85
N THR A 143 4.63 12.36 5.61
CA THR A 143 4.70 12.22 7.06
C THR A 143 4.90 10.74 7.36
N GLN A 144 5.95 10.41 8.09
CA GLN A 144 6.13 9.01 8.52
C GLN A 144 5.26 8.73 9.73
N MET A 145 4.60 7.58 9.70
CA MET A 145 3.64 7.19 10.73
C MET A 145 3.82 5.72 11.08
N ARG A 146 3.34 5.35 12.26
CA ARG A 146 3.35 3.96 12.74
C ARG A 146 1.99 3.57 13.29
N LYS A 147 1.70 2.27 13.27
CA LYS A 147 0.54 1.68 13.92
C LYS A 147 0.96 0.39 14.62
N SER A 148 0.64 0.29 15.92
CA SER A 148 0.83 -0.96 16.67
C SER A 148 -0.30 -1.93 16.37
N LEU A 149 0.05 -3.18 16.15
CA LEU A 149 -0.92 -4.25 15.88
C LEU A 149 -1.22 -5.08 17.12
#